data_1017a3ef89ecce5b2db2583647b3c5ca
#
_entry.id   1017a3ef89ecce5b2db2583647b3c5ca
#
_cell.length_a   1.000
_cell.length_b   1.000
_cell.length_c   1.000
_cell.angle_alpha   90.00
_cell.angle_beta   90.00
_cell.angle_gamma   90.00
#
_symmetry.space_group_name_H-M   'P 1'
#
loop_
_entity.id
_entity.type
_entity.pdbx_description
1 polymer ?
#
loop_
_entity_poly.entity_id
_entity_poly.type
_entity_poly.pdbx_seq_one_letter_code
_entity_poly.pdbx_strand_id
1 'polypeptide(L)'
;FCLSRGLGDVYKRQELIGRIVDRVKEMESRGFTFEAADASFELLVHEEMSGKRPSFFTINHWVTSVERAADQTITTKAEVTVTAKGQEITCSGEGNGPVNAFDNALRTGLISLYPELSTLELTDYKVRILEGRLGTGAVTRVLVETSDGKGEWNTVGVHENVIAASAMALEDAVTFGLMRQGRKPE
;
A
#
# COMPACT_ATOMS: atom_id res chain seq x y z
N PHE A 1 18.44 -37.25 -19.20
CA PHE A 1 18.78 -36.28 -18.13
C PHE A 1 18.21 -34.86 -18.34
N CYS A 2 17.85 -34.52 -19.58
CA CYS A 2 17.26 -33.18 -19.89
C CYS A 2 15.76 -33.10 -19.63
N LEU A 3 15.02 -34.20 -19.72
CA LEU A 3 13.56 -34.25 -19.52
C LEU A 3 13.13 -34.09 -18.04
N SER A 4 13.96 -34.50 -17.09
CA SER A 4 13.64 -34.43 -15.65
C SER A 4 13.73 -33.01 -15.09
N ARG A 5 14.58 -32.12 -15.64
CA ARG A 5 14.65 -30.70 -15.23
C ARG A 5 13.40 -29.93 -15.70
N GLY A 6 12.95 -30.17 -16.94
CA GLY A 6 11.77 -29.50 -17.47
C GLY A 6 10.47 -29.87 -16.72
N LEU A 7 10.30 -31.15 -16.33
CA LEU A 7 9.15 -31.57 -15.52
C LEU A 7 9.17 -30.92 -14.13
N GLY A 8 10.33 -30.90 -13.46
CA GLY A 8 10.46 -30.28 -12.13
C GLY A 8 10.12 -28.78 -12.14
N ASP A 9 10.49 -28.05 -13.20
CA ASP A 9 10.16 -26.64 -13.35
C ASP A 9 8.66 -26.40 -13.62
N VAL A 10 8.01 -27.30 -14.37
CA VAL A 10 6.56 -27.25 -14.60
C VAL A 10 5.78 -27.49 -13.31
N TYR A 11 6.16 -28.50 -12.51
CA TYR A 11 5.52 -28.77 -11.22
C TYR A 11 5.67 -27.59 -10.24
N LYS A 12 6.89 -27.02 -10.13
CA LYS A 12 7.12 -25.84 -9.27
C LYS A 12 6.29 -24.63 -9.69
N ARG A 13 6.12 -24.41 -11.00
CA ARG A 13 5.26 -23.33 -11.51
C ARG A 13 3.79 -23.59 -11.18
N GLN A 14 3.31 -24.81 -11.33
CA GLN A 14 1.93 -25.17 -10.99
C GLN A 14 1.65 -25.00 -9.48
N GLU A 15 2.59 -25.41 -8.64
CA GLU A 15 2.49 -25.23 -7.19
C GLU A 15 2.46 -23.74 -6.81
N LEU A 16 3.32 -22.90 -7.41
CA LEU A 16 3.32 -21.47 -7.20
C LEU A 16 2.00 -20.83 -7.64
N ILE A 17 1.48 -21.18 -8.80
CA ILE A 17 0.18 -20.70 -9.29
C ILE A 17 -0.92 -21.09 -8.31
N GLY A 18 -0.92 -22.33 -7.80
CA GLY A 18 -1.87 -22.80 -6.79
C GLY A 18 -1.85 -21.92 -5.54
N ARG A 19 -0.66 -21.65 -4.99
CA ARG A 19 -0.51 -20.77 -3.82
C ARG A 19 -1.01 -19.36 -4.07
N ILE A 20 -0.68 -18.77 -5.23
CA ILE A 20 -1.15 -17.43 -5.60
C ILE A 20 -2.68 -17.41 -5.67
N VAL A 21 -3.31 -18.39 -6.32
CA VAL A 21 -4.77 -18.48 -6.44
C VAL A 21 -5.43 -18.62 -5.06
N ASP A 22 -4.89 -19.45 -4.19
CA ASP A 22 -5.45 -19.65 -2.85
C ASP A 22 -5.28 -18.37 -2.01
N ARG A 23 -4.14 -17.69 -2.12
CA ARG A 23 -3.89 -16.41 -1.44
C ARG A 23 -4.83 -15.31 -1.92
N VAL A 24 -5.05 -15.21 -3.23
CA VAL A 24 -6.02 -14.26 -3.82
C VAL A 24 -7.41 -14.53 -3.27
N LYS A 25 -7.91 -15.77 -3.28
CA LYS A 25 -9.22 -16.12 -2.75
C LYS A 25 -9.36 -15.78 -1.25
N GLU A 26 -8.33 -16.06 -0.46
CA GLU A 26 -8.31 -15.71 0.96
C GLU A 26 -8.46 -14.19 1.14
N MET A 27 -7.67 -13.39 0.42
CA MET A 27 -7.71 -11.93 0.52
C MET A 27 -9.03 -11.37 -0.02
N GLU A 28 -9.56 -11.89 -1.13
CA GLU A 28 -10.85 -11.49 -1.66
C GLU A 28 -12.00 -11.79 -0.69
N SER A 29 -11.95 -12.91 0.04
CA SER A 29 -12.92 -13.22 1.09
C SER A 29 -12.90 -12.19 2.24
N ARG A 30 -11.79 -11.49 2.43
CA ARG A 30 -11.63 -10.41 3.41
C ARG A 30 -11.97 -9.04 2.84
N GLY A 31 -12.34 -8.96 1.56
CA GLY A 31 -12.80 -7.74 0.91
C GLY A 31 -11.81 -7.09 -0.03
N PHE A 32 -10.63 -7.65 -0.27
CA PHE A 32 -9.71 -7.16 -1.30
C PHE A 32 -10.30 -7.33 -2.71
N THR A 33 -9.74 -6.63 -3.67
CA THR A 33 -10.06 -6.81 -5.11
C THR A 33 -8.78 -6.55 -5.90
N PHE A 34 -8.39 -7.53 -6.68
CA PHE A 34 -7.17 -7.45 -7.48
C PHE A 34 -7.44 -7.10 -8.95
N GLU A 35 -8.70 -7.19 -9.40
CA GLU A 35 -9.08 -6.74 -10.76
C GLU A 35 -8.86 -5.24 -10.96
N ALA A 36 -8.93 -4.46 -9.87
CA ALA A 36 -8.74 -3.02 -9.88
C ALA A 36 -7.49 -2.58 -9.08
N ALA A 37 -6.56 -3.49 -8.79
CA ALA A 37 -5.37 -3.23 -7.97
C ALA A 37 -4.18 -4.06 -8.47
N ASP A 38 -3.77 -3.78 -9.69
CA ASP A 38 -2.71 -4.47 -10.43
C ASP A 38 -1.37 -4.47 -9.67
N ALA A 39 -0.99 -3.34 -9.08
CA ALA A 39 0.24 -3.23 -8.31
C ALA A 39 0.22 -4.05 -7.01
N SER A 40 -0.89 -4.02 -6.25
CA SER A 40 -1.01 -4.87 -5.06
C SER A 40 -0.99 -6.36 -5.43
N PHE A 41 -1.56 -6.74 -6.59
CA PHE A 41 -1.46 -8.10 -7.11
C PHE A 41 -0.01 -8.49 -7.46
N GLU A 42 0.71 -7.61 -8.14
CA GLU A 42 2.11 -7.85 -8.49
C GLU A 42 2.99 -8.00 -7.24
N LEU A 43 2.79 -7.17 -6.21
CA LEU A 43 3.48 -7.30 -4.93
C LEU A 43 3.16 -8.63 -4.22
N LEU A 44 1.90 -9.10 -4.29
CA LEU A 44 1.51 -10.41 -3.78
C LEU A 44 2.22 -11.55 -4.54
N VAL A 45 2.30 -11.47 -5.86
CA VAL A 45 3.03 -12.45 -6.67
C VAL A 45 4.52 -12.47 -6.30
N HIS A 46 5.13 -11.31 -6.12
CA HIS A 46 6.52 -11.21 -5.67
C HIS A 46 6.72 -11.85 -4.30
N GLU A 47 5.79 -11.64 -3.36
CA GLU A 47 5.80 -12.26 -2.03
C GLU A 47 5.75 -13.78 -2.14
N GLU A 48 4.86 -14.34 -2.95
CA GLU A 48 4.72 -15.79 -3.13
C GLU A 48 5.94 -16.42 -3.84
N MET A 49 6.61 -15.68 -4.71
CA MET A 49 7.81 -16.13 -5.41
C MET A 49 9.05 -16.13 -4.52
N SER A 50 9.22 -15.11 -3.68
CA SER A 50 10.43 -14.88 -2.88
C SER A 50 10.28 -15.35 -1.43
N GLY A 51 9.05 -15.59 -0.96
CA GLY A 51 8.74 -15.89 0.44
C GLY A 51 8.76 -14.66 1.36
N LYS A 52 8.97 -13.47 0.81
CA LYS A 52 8.98 -12.20 1.55
C LYS A 52 8.26 -11.13 0.75
N ARG A 53 7.37 -10.35 1.41
CA ARG A 53 6.75 -9.20 0.77
C ARG A 53 7.80 -8.14 0.47
N PRO A 54 7.86 -7.61 -0.76
CA PRO A 54 8.73 -6.48 -1.08
C PRO A 54 8.44 -5.29 -0.16
N SER A 55 9.48 -4.71 0.42
CA SER A 55 9.35 -3.51 1.25
C SER A 55 10.62 -2.67 1.17
N PHE A 56 10.48 -1.36 1.32
CA PHE A 56 11.56 -0.38 1.42
C PHE A 56 11.56 0.32 2.78
N PHE A 57 10.46 0.20 3.50
CA PHE A 57 10.26 0.80 4.82
C PHE A 57 9.19 0.03 5.59
N THR A 58 9.12 0.28 6.87
CA THR A 58 8.05 -0.21 7.75
C THR A 58 7.45 0.96 8.48
N ILE A 59 6.12 1.06 8.48
CA ILE A 59 5.40 2.05 9.29
C ILE A 59 5.27 1.49 10.70
N ASN A 60 6.01 2.08 11.66
CA ASN A 60 6.05 1.61 13.04
C ASN A 60 4.89 2.18 13.85
N HIS A 61 4.59 3.46 13.63
CA HIS A 61 3.57 4.19 14.38
C HIS A 61 3.01 5.33 13.53
N TRP A 62 1.74 5.66 13.74
CA TRP A 62 1.13 6.86 13.18
C TRP A 62 0.02 7.40 14.08
N VAL A 63 -0.17 8.70 14.04
CA VAL A 63 -1.28 9.42 14.67
C VAL A 63 -1.85 10.38 13.64
N THR A 64 -3.16 10.48 13.58
CA THR A 64 -3.85 11.54 12.83
C THR A 64 -4.79 12.29 13.78
N SER A 65 -4.80 13.61 13.69
CA SER A 65 -5.67 14.47 14.48
C SER A 65 -6.44 15.43 13.58
N VAL A 66 -7.71 15.62 13.89
CA VAL A 66 -8.57 16.61 13.25
C VAL A 66 -9.10 17.51 14.35
N GLU A 67 -8.81 18.80 14.24
CA GLU A 67 -9.24 19.82 15.18
C GLU A 67 -10.19 20.79 14.48
N ARG A 68 -11.32 21.09 15.12
CA ARG A 68 -12.23 22.15 14.70
C ARG A 68 -12.18 23.28 15.70
N ALA A 69 -11.68 24.43 15.29
CA ALA A 69 -11.62 25.62 16.10
C ALA A 69 -13.01 26.31 16.27
N ALA A 70 -13.11 27.26 17.17
CA ALA A 70 -14.36 27.98 17.44
C ALA A 70 -14.87 28.80 16.24
N ASP A 71 -13.97 29.27 15.39
CA ASP A 71 -14.27 29.95 14.12
C ASP A 71 -14.66 28.99 12.97
N GLN A 72 -14.81 27.70 13.29
CA GLN A 72 -15.11 26.59 12.39
C GLN A 72 -13.96 26.17 11.43
N THR A 73 -12.78 26.74 11.57
CA THR A 73 -11.60 26.26 10.86
C THR A 73 -11.29 24.84 11.25
N ILE A 74 -11.02 23.97 10.26
CA ILE A 74 -10.63 22.59 10.48
C ILE A 74 -9.15 22.45 10.12
N THR A 75 -8.35 21.95 11.05
CA THR A 75 -6.94 21.63 10.86
C THR A 75 -6.75 20.13 10.97
N THR A 76 -6.02 19.56 10.06
CA THR A 76 -5.71 18.12 10.09
C THR A 76 -4.21 17.93 10.06
N LYS A 77 -3.70 17.15 11.01
CA LYS A 77 -2.27 16.83 11.16
C LYS A 77 -2.09 15.32 11.25
N ALA A 78 -0.96 14.86 10.75
CA ALA A 78 -0.50 13.49 10.96
C ALA A 78 0.96 13.49 11.41
N GLU A 79 1.30 12.53 12.25
CA GLU A 79 2.67 12.16 12.58
C GLU A 79 2.86 10.69 12.22
N VAL A 80 3.94 10.37 11.52
CA VAL A 80 4.25 9.02 11.07
C VAL A 80 5.70 8.70 11.42
N THR A 81 5.91 7.56 12.09
CA THR A 81 7.23 7.01 12.37
C THR A 81 7.46 5.81 11.47
N VAL A 82 8.52 5.85 10.69
CA VAL A 82 8.92 4.78 9.76
C VAL A 82 10.34 4.33 10.03
N THR A 83 10.60 3.05 9.79
CA THR A 83 11.98 2.52 9.69
C THR A 83 12.27 2.26 8.22
N ALA A 84 13.36 2.86 7.71
CA ALA A 84 13.84 2.68 6.35
C ALA A 84 15.36 2.72 6.33
N LYS A 85 16.01 1.81 5.59
CA LYS A 85 17.48 1.68 5.53
C LYS A 85 18.13 1.62 6.92
N GLY A 86 17.50 0.93 7.87
CA GLY A 86 17.97 0.80 9.24
C GLY A 86 17.88 2.08 10.09
N GLN A 87 17.22 3.12 9.63
CA GLN A 87 17.00 4.38 10.33
C GLN A 87 15.51 4.53 10.70
N GLU A 88 15.25 4.96 11.92
CA GLU A 88 13.91 5.37 12.35
C GLU A 88 13.76 6.88 12.16
N ILE A 89 12.68 7.27 11.47
CA ILE A 89 12.38 8.65 11.11
C ILE A 89 10.95 8.95 11.52
N THR A 90 10.76 10.02 12.28
CA THR A 90 9.42 10.56 12.61
C THR A 90 9.22 11.86 11.86
N CYS A 91 8.14 11.94 11.09
CA CYS A 91 7.78 13.12 10.32
C CYS A 91 6.33 13.50 10.51
N SER A 92 6.06 14.79 10.39
CA SER A 92 4.72 15.36 10.46
C SER A 92 4.28 15.88 9.10
N GLY A 93 2.97 15.83 8.87
CA GLY A 93 2.32 16.38 7.69
C GLY A 93 1.00 17.04 8.04
N GLU A 94 0.63 18.06 7.31
CA GLU A 94 -0.68 18.69 7.36
C GLU A 94 -1.43 18.41 6.04
N GLY A 95 -2.75 18.41 6.08
CA GLY A 95 -3.57 18.15 4.90
C GLY A 95 -5.03 18.56 5.08
N ASN A 96 -5.79 18.43 4.00
CA ASN A 96 -7.23 18.71 3.99
C ASN A 96 -8.08 17.62 4.67
N GLY A 97 -7.46 16.50 5.03
CA GLY A 97 -8.08 15.39 5.75
C GLY A 97 -7.03 14.40 6.28
N PRO A 98 -7.43 13.43 7.14
CA PRO A 98 -6.50 12.53 7.82
C PRO A 98 -5.59 11.73 6.89
N VAL A 99 -6.13 11.26 5.77
CA VAL A 99 -5.37 10.47 4.79
C VAL A 99 -4.38 11.33 4.02
N ASN A 100 -4.77 12.54 3.63
CA ASN A 100 -3.87 13.47 2.94
C ASN A 100 -2.75 13.95 3.87
N ALA A 101 -3.06 14.24 5.14
CA ALA A 101 -2.04 14.59 6.14
C ALA A 101 -1.07 13.42 6.37
N PHE A 102 -1.58 12.17 6.42
CA PHE A 102 -0.78 10.96 6.54
C PHE A 102 0.16 10.76 5.32
N ASP A 103 -0.35 10.89 4.10
CA ASP A 103 0.45 10.76 2.87
C ASP A 103 1.57 11.82 2.84
N ASN A 104 1.24 13.07 3.19
CA ASN A 104 2.23 14.15 3.26
C ASN A 104 3.32 13.87 4.32
N ALA A 105 2.96 13.36 5.50
CA ALA A 105 3.91 12.98 6.54
C ALA A 105 4.82 11.83 6.07
N LEU A 106 4.24 10.77 5.47
CA LEU A 106 4.95 9.61 4.96
C LEU A 106 5.96 10.01 3.88
N ARG A 107 5.53 10.80 2.90
CA ARG A 107 6.40 11.29 1.82
C ARG A 107 7.52 12.16 2.36
N THR A 108 7.23 13.07 3.28
CA THR A 108 8.23 13.94 3.93
C THR A 108 9.30 13.09 4.64
N GLY A 109 8.92 12.02 5.31
CA GLY A 109 9.84 11.11 5.98
C GLY A 109 10.74 10.33 5.03
N LEU A 110 10.19 9.90 3.91
CA LEU A 110 10.87 9.00 2.99
C LEU A 110 11.67 9.70 1.88
N ILE A 111 11.34 10.95 1.53
CA ILE A 111 11.91 11.65 0.36
C ILE A 111 13.42 11.85 0.46
N SER A 112 13.97 11.99 1.67
CA SER A 112 15.42 12.13 1.90
C SER A 112 16.17 10.83 1.58
N LEU A 113 15.54 9.68 1.75
CA LEU A 113 16.09 8.35 1.47
C LEU A 113 15.78 7.87 0.05
N TYR A 114 14.63 8.29 -0.47
CA TYR A 114 14.09 7.91 -1.76
C TYR A 114 13.62 9.16 -2.53
N PRO A 115 14.56 9.95 -3.13
CA PRO A 115 14.22 11.17 -3.86
C PRO A 115 13.24 10.96 -5.01
N GLU A 116 13.16 9.73 -5.52
CA GLU A 116 12.26 9.32 -6.58
C GLU A 116 10.77 9.52 -6.20
N LEU A 117 10.45 9.56 -4.91
CA LEU A 117 9.09 9.82 -4.42
C LEU A 117 8.55 11.19 -4.84
N SER A 118 9.44 12.13 -5.18
CA SER A 118 9.04 13.45 -5.71
C SER A 118 8.33 13.38 -7.06
N THR A 119 8.49 12.28 -7.79
CA THR A 119 7.82 12.06 -9.09
C THR A 119 6.53 11.28 -8.98
N LEU A 120 6.22 10.74 -7.79
CA LEU A 120 5.02 9.95 -7.56
C LEU A 120 3.87 10.85 -7.13
N GLU A 121 2.80 10.85 -7.89
CA GLU A 121 1.58 11.60 -7.62
C GLU A 121 0.41 10.64 -7.39
N LEU A 122 -0.38 10.90 -6.36
CA LEU A 122 -1.65 10.20 -6.13
C LEU A 122 -2.70 10.86 -7.02
N THR A 123 -3.20 10.10 -8.01
CA THR A 123 -4.10 10.62 -9.05
C THR A 123 -5.57 10.35 -8.75
N ASP A 124 -5.86 9.25 -8.04
CA ASP A 124 -7.23 8.93 -7.63
C ASP A 124 -7.25 8.22 -6.27
N TYR A 125 -8.35 8.44 -5.52
CA TYR A 125 -8.58 7.86 -4.21
C TYR A 125 -10.05 7.50 -4.05
N LYS A 126 -10.34 6.20 -3.95
CA LYS A 126 -11.70 5.68 -3.85
C LYS A 126 -11.89 4.89 -2.57
N VAL A 127 -12.96 5.18 -1.84
CA VAL A 127 -13.34 4.47 -0.61
C VAL A 127 -14.67 3.76 -0.83
N ARG A 128 -14.74 2.49 -0.47
CA ARG A 128 -15.95 1.70 -0.52
C ARG A 128 -16.20 0.96 0.79
N ILE A 129 -17.37 1.11 1.35
CA ILE A 129 -17.86 0.33 2.48
C ILE A 129 -18.37 -1.01 1.94
N LEU A 130 -17.86 -2.13 2.47
CA LEU A 130 -18.16 -3.47 1.96
C LEU A 130 -19.41 -4.09 2.61
N GLU A 131 -19.66 -3.80 3.88
CA GLU A 131 -20.76 -4.37 4.65
C GLU A 131 -21.63 -3.27 5.25
N GLY A 132 -22.59 -2.75 4.47
CA GLY A 132 -23.42 -1.62 4.86
C GLY A 132 -24.35 -1.85 6.07
N ARG A 133 -24.45 -3.09 6.58
CA ARG A 133 -25.29 -3.42 7.73
C ARG A 133 -24.64 -3.12 9.08
N LEU A 134 -23.32 -2.94 9.15
CA LEU A 134 -22.57 -2.67 10.38
C LEU A 134 -22.36 -1.16 10.65
N GLY A 135 -22.94 -0.28 9.82
CA GLY A 135 -22.83 1.16 9.98
C GLY A 135 -21.37 1.63 9.96
N THR A 136 -20.96 2.37 10.99
CA THR A 136 -19.59 2.89 11.11
C THR A 136 -18.53 1.84 11.45
N GLY A 137 -18.92 0.62 11.83
CA GLY A 137 -18.03 -0.51 12.09
C GLY A 137 -17.82 -1.41 10.86
N ALA A 138 -18.32 -1.00 9.68
CA ALA A 138 -18.19 -1.78 8.46
C ALA A 138 -16.74 -1.79 7.93
N VAL A 139 -16.35 -2.91 7.33
CA VAL A 139 -15.06 -3.02 6.64
C VAL A 139 -15.01 -2.07 5.45
N THR A 140 -13.93 -1.34 5.34
CA THR A 140 -13.69 -0.34 4.30
C THR A 140 -12.58 -0.81 3.37
N ARG A 141 -12.85 -0.75 2.07
CA ARG A 141 -11.87 -0.93 1.01
C ARG A 141 -11.44 0.43 0.47
N VAL A 142 -10.15 0.64 0.38
CA VAL A 142 -9.54 1.82 -0.23
C VAL A 142 -8.78 1.39 -1.47
N LEU A 143 -9.01 2.08 -2.58
CA LEU A 143 -8.25 1.97 -3.82
C LEU A 143 -7.51 3.29 -4.02
N VAL A 144 -6.22 3.20 -4.29
CA VAL A 144 -5.35 4.34 -4.57
C VAL A 144 -4.76 4.16 -5.96
N GLU A 145 -4.90 5.18 -6.80
CA GLU A 145 -4.21 5.27 -8.07
C GLU A 145 -3.02 6.22 -7.95
N THR A 146 -1.89 5.78 -8.42
CA THR A 146 -0.63 6.54 -8.37
C THR A 146 -0.01 6.58 -9.75
N SER A 147 0.64 7.70 -10.08
CA SER A 147 1.36 7.91 -11.34
C SER A 147 2.80 8.35 -11.09
N ASP A 148 3.72 7.95 -11.97
CA ASP A 148 5.10 8.45 -12.05
C ASP A 148 5.32 9.37 -13.27
N GLY A 149 4.24 9.79 -13.92
CA GLY A 149 4.27 10.56 -15.17
C GLY A 149 4.58 9.74 -16.42
N LYS A 150 4.90 8.44 -16.27
CA LYS A 150 5.17 7.50 -17.37
C LYS A 150 4.15 6.36 -17.39
N GLY A 151 3.45 6.14 -16.31
CA GLY A 151 2.42 5.13 -16.17
C GLY A 151 1.68 5.28 -14.85
N GLU A 152 0.56 4.59 -14.75
CA GLU A 152 -0.33 4.58 -13.60
C GLU A 152 -0.44 3.16 -13.06
N TRP A 153 -0.71 3.02 -11.78
CA TRP A 153 -0.97 1.75 -11.12
C TRP A 153 -1.92 1.91 -9.95
N ASN A 154 -2.61 0.85 -9.63
CA ASN A 154 -3.61 0.83 -8.59
C ASN A 154 -3.20 -0.11 -7.45
N THR A 155 -3.46 0.34 -6.23
CA THR A 155 -3.24 -0.42 -5.01
C THR A 155 -4.49 -0.48 -4.15
N VAL A 156 -4.57 -1.48 -3.26
CA VAL A 156 -5.74 -1.73 -2.43
C VAL A 156 -5.36 -1.97 -0.98
N GLY A 157 -6.11 -1.35 -0.08
CA GLY A 157 -6.08 -1.65 1.35
C GLY A 157 -7.48 -1.95 1.88
N VAL A 158 -7.58 -2.84 2.85
CA VAL A 158 -8.85 -3.25 3.46
C VAL A 158 -8.72 -3.32 4.96
N HIS A 159 -9.53 -2.55 5.67
CA HIS A 159 -9.55 -2.50 7.12
C HIS A 159 -10.87 -1.89 7.63
N GLU A 160 -11.27 -2.14 8.87
CA GLU A 160 -12.41 -1.47 9.51
C GLU A 160 -12.13 0.03 9.71
N ASN A 161 -10.89 0.40 9.99
CA ASN A 161 -10.45 1.78 10.06
C ASN A 161 -10.01 2.27 8.67
N VAL A 162 -10.67 3.31 8.14
CA VAL A 162 -10.40 3.85 6.80
C VAL A 162 -8.97 4.39 6.67
N ILE A 163 -8.37 4.94 7.74
CA ILE A 163 -7.01 5.45 7.70
C ILE A 163 -6.01 4.30 7.63
N ALA A 164 -6.26 3.21 8.38
CA ALA A 164 -5.44 2.01 8.29
C ALA A 164 -5.54 1.35 6.89
N ALA A 165 -6.75 1.26 6.31
CA ALA A 165 -6.92 0.80 4.94
C ALA A 165 -6.17 1.67 3.93
N SER A 166 -6.19 3.00 4.12
CA SER A 166 -5.45 3.95 3.28
C SER A 166 -3.94 3.79 3.43
N ALA A 167 -3.45 3.62 4.67
CA ALA A 167 -2.02 3.39 4.93
C ALA A 167 -1.51 2.14 4.21
N MET A 168 -2.27 1.04 4.23
CA MET A 168 -1.93 -0.20 3.50
C MET A 168 -1.83 0.05 1.99
N ALA A 169 -2.81 0.75 1.40
CA ALA A 169 -2.80 1.06 -0.02
C ALA A 169 -1.65 1.99 -0.40
N LEU A 170 -1.34 3.00 0.42
CA LEU A 170 -0.23 3.94 0.21
C LEU A 170 1.14 3.27 0.36
N GLU A 171 1.29 2.35 1.32
CA GLU A 171 2.52 1.57 1.49
C GLU A 171 2.82 0.73 0.24
N ASP A 172 1.81 0.05 -0.30
CA ASP A 172 1.91 -0.68 -1.55
C ASP A 172 2.23 0.26 -2.73
N ALA A 173 1.58 1.42 -2.80
CA ALA A 173 1.76 2.39 -3.88
C ALA A 173 3.19 2.92 -3.95
N VAL A 174 3.76 3.28 -2.79
CA VAL A 174 5.15 3.75 -2.67
C VAL A 174 6.12 2.61 -2.98
N THR A 175 5.89 1.41 -2.42
CA THR A 175 6.75 0.24 -2.65
C THR A 175 6.80 -0.12 -4.13
N PHE A 176 5.66 -0.21 -4.78
CA PHE A 176 5.58 -0.51 -6.20
C PHE A 176 6.22 0.58 -7.06
N GLY A 177 5.97 1.85 -6.74
CA GLY A 177 6.57 2.99 -7.43
C GLY A 177 8.10 2.97 -7.38
N LEU A 178 8.70 2.66 -6.23
CA LEU A 178 10.15 2.52 -6.09
C LEU A 178 10.71 1.31 -6.88
N MET A 179 9.98 0.19 -6.91
CA MET A 179 10.36 -0.99 -7.73
C MET A 179 10.33 -0.65 -9.22
N ARG A 180 9.31 0.06 -9.71
CA ARG A 180 9.22 0.52 -11.10
C ARG A 180 10.39 1.41 -11.50
N GLN A 181 10.94 2.18 -10.57
CA GLN A 181 12.10 3.04 -10.79
C GLN A 181 13.45 2.30 -10.64
N GLY A 182 13.41 0.96 -10.55
CA GLY A 182 14.58 0.09 -10.54
C GLY A 182 15.22 -0.09 -9.16
N ARG A 183 14.58 0.37 -8.09
CA ARG A 183 15.03 0.08 -6.73
C ARG A 183 14.77 -1.39 -6.41
N LYS A 184 15.68 -1.99 -5.65
CA LYS A 184 15.51 -3.35 -5.11
C LYS A 184 15.04 -3.24 -3.67
N PRO A 185 13.94 -3.95 -3.31
CA PRO A 185 13.48 -4.03 -1.92
C PRO A 185 14.51 -4.70 -1.04
N GLU A 186 14.47 -4.41 0.27
CA GLU A 186 15.34 -4.97 1.30
C GLU A 186 14.91 -6.36 1.76
#